data_da7fa0386b88cb62f164f6888ebaadbd
#
_entry.id   da7fa0386b88cb62f164f6888ebaadbd
#
_cell.length_a   1.000
_cell.length_b   1.000
_cell.length_c   1.000
_cell.angle_alpha   90.00
_cell.angle_beta   90.00
_cell.angle_gamma   90.00
#
_symmetry.space_group_name_H-M   'P 1'
#
loop_
_entity.id
_entity.type
_entity.pdbx_description
1 polymer ?
#
loop_
_entity_poly.entity_id
_entity_poly.type
_entity_poly.pdbx_seq_one_letter_code
_entity_poly.pdbx_strand_id
1 'polypeptide(L)'
;MRYSLSSHLFTLPELKLLIDAVESSKFITVKKSTELVEKLSQMSSRYQSMELKRNLYISERVKPINEQIYYLVDNINTAINRCKKITFKYFHYDQYRKEVPKNAGERYIFSPYYLVWNEDHYYVVGYSGKHNKIVSFRVDRMKEIDILSDDAVERPRDFNLADFTRQVFDMYDGQKETVTLFCNNDMMNYVIDRFGDEVKTSPVDCEHFEAVAEVSVSQTFFAWVFQFNGDIKIIEPEPVVVKYREMLRNALEGRAVTVGR
;
A
#
# COMPACT_ATOMS: atom_id res chain seq x y z
N MET A 1 -10.38 -19.94 48.12
CA MET A 1 -9.98 -19.77 46.72
C MET A 1 -10.33 -18.36 46.29
N ARG A 2 -9.35 -17.48 46.08
CA ARG A 2 -9.57 -16.15 45.54
C ARG A 2 -9.51 -16.27 44.02
N TYR A 3 -10.62 -16.10 43.32
CA TYR A 3 -10.65 -15.93 41.88
C TYR A 3 -10.23 -14.48 41.59
N SER A 4 -9.03 -14.29 41.12
CA SER A 4 -8.61 -13.03 40.53
C SER A 4 -9.26 -12.98 39.14
N LEU A 5 -10.21 -12.08 38.95
CA LEU A 5 -10.62 -11.61 37.62
C LEU A 5 -9.41 -10.87 37.05
N SER A 6 -8.57 -11.58 36.27
CA SER A 6 -7.61 -10.91 35.43
C SER A 6 -8.43 -10.15 34.38
N SER A 7 -8.42 -8.83 34.45
CA SER A 7 -8.94 -8.03 33.36
C SER A 7 -8.11 -8.38 32.12
N HIS A 8 -8.72 -9.10 31.18
CA HIS A 8 -8.09 -9.37 29.90
C HIS A 8 -7.88 -8.02 29.20
N LEU A 9 -6.67 -7.76 28.75
CA LEU A 9 -6.30 -6.50 28.05
C LEU A 9 -7.14 -6.33 26.78
N PHE A 10 -7.54 -7.43 26.14
CA PHE A 10 -8.37 -7.49 24.95
C PHE A 10 -9.57 -8.42 25.17
N THR A 11 -10.69 -8.06 24.57
CA THR A 11 -11.86 -8.95 24.44
C THR A 11 -11.61 -10.01 23.36
N LEU A 12 -12.37 -11.10 23.38
CA LEU A 12 -12.25 -12.15 22.37
C LEU A 12 -12.47 -11.67 20.93
N PRO A 13 -13.47 -10.79 20.62
CA PRO A 13 -13.62 -10.21 19.29
C PRO A 13 -12.41 -9.37 18.85
N GLU A 14 -11.83 -8.58 19.76
CA GLU A 14 -10.62 -7.78 19.45
C GLU A 14 -9.43 -8.67 19.13
N LEU A 15 -9.22 -9.76 19.90
CA LEU A 15 -8.16 -10.73 19.59
C LEU A 15 -8.37 -11.41 18.23
N LYS A 16 -9.63 -11.74 17.88
CA LYS A 16 -9.96 -12.28 16.55
C LYS A 16 -9.55 -11.29 15.43
N LEU A 17 -9.95 -10.03 15.54
CA LEU A 17 -9.57 -8.99 14.57
C LEU A 17 -8.05 -8.83 14.45
N LEU A 18 -7.31 -8.86 15.56
CA LEU A 18 -5.85 -8.75 15.53
C LEU A 18 -5.21 -9.97 14.86
N ILE A 19 -5.71 -11.17 15.13
CA ILE A 19 -5.24 -12.41 14.47
C ILE A 19 -5.53 -12.35 12.98
N ASP A 20 -6.74 -11.97 12.58
CA ASP A 20 -7.14 -11.84 11.17
C ASP A 20 -6.26 -10.83 10.44
N ALA A 21 -5.96 -9.69 11.07
CA ALA A 21 -5.05 -8.69 10.51
C ALA A 21 -3.63 -9.23 10.30
N VAL A 22 -3.08 -10.00 11.25
CA VAL A 22 -1.76 -10.63 11.14
C VAL A 22 -1.75 -11.70 10.04
N GLU A 23 -2.77 -12.54 9.98
CA GLU A 23 -2.86 -13.61 9.00
C GLU A 23 -3.10 -13.07 7.59
N SER A 24 -3.92 -12.03 7.44
CA SER A 24 -4.24 -11.40 6.15
C SER A 24 -3.10 -10.55 5.60
N SER A 25 -2.15 -10.14 6.43
CA SER A 25 -1.04 -9.28 6.02
C SER A 25 -0.15 -9.96 4.98
N LYS A 26 0.07 -9.28 3.84
CA LYS A 26 1.05 -9.68 2.82
C LYS A 26 2.48 -9.23 3.17
N PHE A 27 2.65 -8.46 4.24
CA PHE A 27 3.95 -7.97 4.67
C PHE A 27 4.64 -8.92 5.65
N ILE A 28 3.88 -9.64 6.47
CA ILE A 28 4.39 -10.53 7.51
C ILE A 28 4.64 -11.92 6.91
N THR A 29 5.82 -12.50 7.15
CA THR A 29 6.17 -13.86 6.68
C THR A 29 5.25 -14.91 7.31
N VAL A 30 5.14 -16.09 6.69
CA VAL A 30 4.35 -17.21 7.25
C VAL A 30 4.80 -17.55 8.67
N LYS A 31 6.11 -17.72 8.87
CA LYS A 31 6.69 -18.05 10.17
C LYS A 31 6.35 -17.01 11.23
N LYS A 32 6.55 -15.71 10.90
CA LYS A 32 6.27 -14.62 11.84
C LYS A 32 4.79 -14.47 12.13
N SER A 33 3.91 -14.70 11.16
CA SER A 33 2.46 -14.73 11.38
C SER A 33 2.09 -15.81 12.41
N THR A 34 2.61 -17.03 12.26
CA THR A 34 2.37 -18.13 13.20
C THR A 34 2.82 -17.75 14.62
N GLU A 35 4.04 -17.21 14.77
CA GLU A 35 4.57 -16.78 16.07
C GLU A 35 3.69 -15.69 16.71
N LEU A 36 3.22 -14.71 15.93
CA LEU A 36 2.37 -13.62 16.42
C LEU A 36 0.98 -14.12 16.81
N VAL A 37 0.38 -14.98 16.00
CA VAL A 37 -0.92 -15.60 16.30
C VAL A 37 -0.85 -16.42 17.57
N GLU A 38 0.22 -17.18 17.79
CA GLU A 38 0.42 -17.91 19.05
C GLU A 38 0.51 -16.97 20.26
N LYS A 39 1.28 -15.88 20.15
CA LYS A 39 1.39 -14.88 21.22
C LYS A 39 0.06 -14.20 21.52
N LEU A 40 -0.69 -13.80 20.49
CA LEU A 40 -2.01 -13.19 20.65
C LEU A 40 -2.98 -14.18 21.29
N SER A 41 -2.95 -15.44 20.88
CA SER A 41 -3.80 -16.48 21.45
C SER A 41 -3.51 -16.73 22.94
N GLN A 42 -2.27 -16.56 23.39
CA GLN A 42 -1.89 -16.69 24.81
C GLN A 42 -2.42 -15.54 25.70
N MET A 43 -2.85 -14.43 25.09
CA MET A 43 -3.47 -13.31 25.82
C MET A 43 -4.92 -13.58 26.22
N SER A 44 -5.50 -14.70 25.76
CA SER A 44 -6.84 -15.16 26.10
C SER A 44 -6.80 -16.33 27.09
N SER A 45 -7.95 -16.67 27.68
CA SER A 45 -8.05 -17.89 28.48
C SER A 45 -7.84 -19.15 27.63
N ARG A 46 -7.41 -20.25 28.26
CA ARG A 46 -7.18 -21.53 27.57
C ARG A 46 -8.40 -22.03 26.77
N TYR A 47 -9.59 -21.72 27.23
CA TYR A 47 -10.84 -22.05 26.52
C TYR A 47 -11.06 -21.19 25.30
N GLN A 48 -10.83 -19.90 25.43
CA GLN A 48 -10.99 -18.92 24.34
C GLN A 48 -9.91 -19.08 23.26
N SER A 49 -8.68 -19.49 23.65
CA SER A 49 -7.60 -19.74 22.68
C SER A 49 -7.91 -20.86 21.69
N MET A 50 -8.76 -21.83 22.09
CA MET A 50 -9.24 -22.87 21.18
C MET A 50 -10.28 -22.34 20.18
N GLU A 51 -11.05 -21.32 20.54
CA GLU A 51 -11.98 -20.65 19.63
C GLU A 51 -11.28 -19.71 18.66
N LEU A 52 -10.10 -19.16 19.02
CA LEU A 52 -9.30 -18.28 18.18
C LEU A 52 -8.64 -19.03 17.01
N LYS A 53 -8.42 -20.35 17.13
CA LYS A 53 -7.83 -21.20 16.09
C LYS A 53 -8.81 -21.62 14.99
N ARG A 54 -10.00 -21.01 14.92
CA ARG A 54 -11.06 -21.42 13.99
C ARG A 54 -11.12 -20.58 12.72
N ASN A 55 -11.17 -21.32 11.60
CA ASN A 55 -12.01 -21.06 10.42
C ASN A 55 -11.84 -19.77 9.61
N LEU A 56 -10.80 -18.97 9.79
CA LEU A 56 -10.50 -17.97 8.78
C LEU A 56 -9.75 -18.67 7.64
N TYR A 57 -10.46 -18.98 6.55
CA TYR A 57 -9.83 -19.38 5.30
C TYR A 57 -9.32 -18.12 4.61
N ILE A 58 -8.06 -17.82 4.80
CA ILE A 58 -7.39 -16.83 3.99
C ILE A 58 -6.93 -17.56 2.73
N SER A 59 -7.53 -17.21 1.59
CA SER A 59 -7.05 -17.72 0.29
C SER A 59 -5.54 -17.50 0.19
N GLU A 60 -4.81 -18.45 -0.39
CA GLU A 60 -3.35 -18.46 -0.50
C GLU A 60 -2.79 -17.08 -0.88
N ARG A 61 -2.39 -16.30 0.12
CA ARG A 61 -1.74 -15.01 -0.11
C ARG A 61 -0.24 -15.25 -0.17
N VAL A 62 0.37 -14.76 -1.25
CA VAL A 62 1.83 -14.77 -1.38
C VAL A 62 2.42 -13.91 -0.26
N LYS A 63 3.04 -14.55 0.72
CA LYS A 63 3.75 -13.88 1.82
C LYS A 63 5.23 -13.75 1.50
N PRO A 64 5.92 -12.70 2.00
CA PRO A 64 7.35 -12.53 1.78
C PRO A 64 8.17 -13.61 2.48
N ILE A 65 9.36 -13.85 1.96
CA ILE A 65 10.31 -14.82 2.53
C ILE A 65 11.30 -14.14 3.49
N ASN A 66 11.44 -12.81 3.42
CA ASN A 66 12.42 -12.07 4.21
C ASN A 66 11.99 -11.95 5.67
N GLU A 67 12.53 -12.80 6.54
CA GLU A 67 12.27 -12.82 7.98
C GLU A 67 12.80 -11.58 8.73
N GLN A 68 13.62 -10.76 8.09
CA GLN A 68 14.22 -9.58 8.74
C GLN A 68 13.45 -8.29 8.51
N ILE A 69 12.37 -8.34 7.73
CA ILE A 69 11.68 -7.14 7.27
C ILE A 69 11.17 -6.23 8.41
N TYR A 70 10.72 -6.81 9.52
CA TYR A 70 10.28 -6.03 10.68
C TYR A 70 11.44 -5.34 11.44
N TYR A 71 12.64 -5.95 11.44
CA TYR A 71 13.84 -5.29 11.96
C TYR A 71 14.29 -4.13 11.07
N LEU A 72 14.13 -4.28 9.75
CA LEU A 72 14.42 -3.18 8.81
C LEU A 72 13.52 -1.98 9.09
N VAL A 73 12.21 -2.22 9.29
CA VAL A 73 11.23 -1.18 9.65
C VAL A 73 11.60 -0.52 10.98
N ASP A 74 11.96 -1.31 12.00
CA ASP A 74 12.34 -0.82 13.33
C ASP A 74 13.61 0.05 13.27
N ASN A 75 14.64 -0.41 12.54
CA ASN A 75 15.87 0.36 12.35
C ASN A 75 15.62 1.69 11.63
N ILE A 76 14.76 1.68 10.59
CA ILE A 76 14.39 2.91 9.87
C ILE A 76 13.64 3.86 10.80
N ASN A 77 12.66 3.36 11.55
CA ASN A 77 11.91 4.17 12.50
C ASN A 77 12.82 4.76 13.59
N THR A 78 13.77 3.98 14.09
CA THR A 78 14.78 4.45 15.03
C THR A 78 15.63 5.57 14.44
N ALA A 79 16.06 5.44 13.17
CA ALA A 79 16.83 6.47 12.48
C ALA A 79 16.04 7.76 12.29
N ILE A 80 14.75 7.65 11.92
CA ILE A 80 13.84 8.80 11.81
C ILE A 80 13.72 9.53 13.13
N ASN A 81 13.43 8.80 14.22
CA ASN A 81 13.26 9.37 15.55
C ASN A 81 14.53 10.03 16.09
N ARG A 82 15.70 9.55 15.70
CA ARG A 82 17.01 10.10 16.08
C ARG A 82 17.55 11.13 15.08
N CYS A 83 16.81 11.46 14.03
CA CYS A 83 17.24 12.35 12.95
C CYS A 83 18.60 11.94 12.37
N LYS A 84 18.84 10.65 12.15
CA LYS A 84 20.10 10.10 11.63
C LYS A 84 19.95 9.59 10.21
N LYS A 85 21.05 9.66 9.44
CA LYS A 85 21.14 8.99 8.14
C LYS A 85 21.19 7.48 8.32
N ILE A 86 20.75 6.79 7.29
CA ILE A 86 20.92 5.35 7.14
C ILE A 86 21.75 5.04 5.90
N THR A 87 22.39 3.89 5.92
CA THR A 87 23.02 3.31 4.73
C THR A 87 22.46 1.91 4.51
N PHE A 88 22.30 1.51 3.24
CA PHE A 88 21.72 0.24 2.88
C PHE A 88 22.09 -0.18 1.46
N LYS A 89 21.98 -1.46 1.14
CA LYS A 89 21.97 -2.00 -0.22
C LYS A 89 20.53 -2.13 -0.73
N TYR A 90 20.31 -1.89 -2.01
CA TYR A 90 19.00 -2.00 -2.65
C TYR A 90 19.05 -2.94 -3.83
N PHE A 91 18.04 -3.79 -4.00
CA PHE A 91 18.00 -4.78 -5.06
C PHE A 91 16.66 -4.79 -5.80
N HIS A 92 16.62 -5.42 -6.95
CA HIS A 92 15.42 -5.78 -7.70
C HIS A 92 15.56 -7.22 -8.15
N TYR A 93 14.46 -7.84 -8.58
CA TYR A 93 14.50 -9.18 -9.16
C TYR A 93 14.67 -9.10 -10.68
N ASP A 94 15.49 -9.97 -11.23
CA ASP A 94 15.59 -10.19 -12.68
C ASP A 94 14.48 -11.15 -13.17
N GLN A 95 14.48 -11.44 -14.46
CA GLN A 95 13.55 -12.37 -15.10
C GLN A 95 13.65 -13.82 -14.59
N TYR A 96 14.73 -14.17 -13.92
CA TYR A 96 14.97 -15.48 -13.31
C TYR A 96 14.65 -15.49 -11.81
N ARG A 97 14.02 -14.42 -11.28
CA ARG A 97 13.74 -14.20 -9.86
C ARG A 97 14.98 -14.12 -8.98
N LYS A 98 16.15 -13.79 -9.56
CA LYS A 98 17.38 -13.56 -8.81
C LYS A 98 17.44 -12.10 -8.38
N GLU A 99 17.95 -11.89 -7.17
CA GLU A 99 18.19 -10.54 -6.67
C GLU A 99 19.39 -9.93 -7.40
N VAL A 100 19.16 -8.80 -8.03
CA VAL A 100 20.19 -8.02 -8.71
C VAL A 100 20.38 -6.71 -7.95
N PRO A 101 21.59 -6.44 -7.42
CA PRO A 101 21.87 -5.20 -6.73
C PRO A 101 21.69 -4.00 -7.66
N LYS A 102 21.03 -2.95 -7.17
CA LYS A 102 21.03 -1.62 -7.79
C LYS A 102 22.28 -0.85 -7.35
N ASN A 103 22.59 0.25 -8.04
CA ASN A 103 23.74 1.09 -7.73
C ASN A 103 25.08 0.34 -7.84
N ALA A 104 25.21 -0.57 -8.81
CA ALA A 104 26.41 -1.43 -8.96
C ALA A 104 26.80 -2.18 -7.67
N GLY A 105 25.85 -2.43 -6.77
CA GLY A 105 26.08 -3.08 -5.48
C GLY A 105 26.57 -2.14 -4.36
N GLU A 106 26.80 -0.87 -4.68
CA GLU A 106 27.18 0.13 -3.67
C GLU A 106 26.02 0.48 -2.74
N ARG A 107 26.37 0.90 -1.54
CA ARG A 107 25.39 1.32 -0.53
C ARG A 107 24.84 2.71 -0.85
N TYR A 108 23.55 2.87 -0.59
CA TYR A 108 22.91 4.18 -0.57
C TYR A 108 23.16 4.87 0.77
N ILE A 109 23.35 6.18 0.75
CA ILE A 109 23.30 7.04 1.92
C ILE A 109 22.02 7.85 1.82
N PHE A 110 21.19 7.80 2.87
CA PHE A 110 19.83 8.28 2.82
C PHE A 110 19.42 8.92 4.14
N SER A 111 18.68 10.03 4.06
CA SER A 111 18.11 10.73 5.21
C SER A 111 16.62 10.40 5.27
N PRO A 112 16.20 9.44 6.12
CA PRO A 112 14.81 9.00 6.18
C PRO A 112 13.95 10.05 6.90
N TYR A 113 12.75 10.32 6.37
CA TYR A 113 11.79 11.26 6.95
C TYR A 113 10.52 10.58 7.44
N TYR A 114 9.99 9.63 6.66
CA TYR A 114 8.74 8.94 6.96
C TYR A 114 8.79 7.47 6.53
N LEU A 115 8.11 6.65 7.31
CA LEU A 115 7.64 5.33 6.86
C LEU A 115 6.20 5.47 6.41
N VAL A 116 5.92 4.99 5.21
CA VAL A 116 4.58 5.02 4.58
C VAL A 116 4.15 3.59 4.29
N TRP A 117 2.92 3.25 4.72
CA TRP A 117 2.29 2.00 4.35
C TRP A 117 1.42 2.23 3.11
N ASN A 118 1.69 1.51 2.02
CA ASN A 118 0.90 1.55 0.81
C ASN A 118 0.86 0.18 0.13
N GLU A 119 -0.33 -0.28 -0.28
CA GLU A 119 -0.55 -1.54 -0.99
C GLU A 119 0.21 -2.74 -0.38
N ASP A 120 -0.01 -2.99 0.89
CA ASP A 120 0.62 -4.08 1.64
C ASP A 120 2.17 -4.02 1.76
N HIS A 121 2.78 -2.85 1.50
CA HIS A 121 4.22 -2.65 1.61
C HIS A 121 4.60 -1.41 2.41
N TYR A 122 5.73 -1.49 3.13
CA TYR A 122 6.36 -0.30 3.69
C TYR A 122 7.28 0.36 2.66
N TYR A 123 7.18 1.68 2.63
CA TYR A 123 8.09 2.56 1.90
C TYR A 123 8.75 3.51 2.86
N VAL A 124 10.04 3.75 2.70
CA VAL A 124 10.73 4.85 3.38
C VAL A 124 10.84 6.01 2.41
N VAL A 125 10.35 7.18 2.83
CA VAL A 125 10.44 8.45 2.09
C VAL A 125 11.49 9.32 2.73
N GLY A 126 12.38 9.93 1.94
CA GLY A 126 13.43 10.77 2.45
C GLY A 126 14.35 11.30 1.36
N TYR A 127 15.39 12.03 1.77
CA TYR A 127 16.36 12.63 0.86
C TYR A 127 17.48 11.65 0.52
N SER A 128 17.73 11.51 -0.77
CA SER A 128 18.84 10.70 -1.30
C SER A 128 19.95 11.62 -1.82
N GLY A 129 21.13 11.56 -1.19
CA GLY A 129 22.28 12.29 -1.67
C GLY A 129 22.70 11.92 -3.08
N LYS A 130 22.53 10.66 -3.48
CA LYS A 130 22.81 10.18 -4.85
C LYS A 130 21.88 10.81 -5.87
N HIS A 131 20.60 10.96 -5.58
CA HIS A 131 19.61 11.51 -6.52
C HIS A 131 19.42 13.00 -6.35
N ASN A 132 20.01 13.60 -5.30
CA ASN A 132 19.86 15.02 -4.91
C ASN A 132 18.38 15.47 -4.84
N LYS A 133 17.51 14.58 -4.38
CA LYS A 133 16.07 14.82 -4.24
C LYS A 133 15.42 13.88 -3.22
N ILE A 134 14.19 14.19 -2.85
CA ILE A 134 13.35 13.29 -2.05
C ILE A 134 12.87 12.16 -2.96
N VAL A 135 13.05 10.93 -2.48
CA VAL A 135 12.65 9.70 -3.16
C VAL A 135 12.05 8.72 -2.16
N SER A 136 11.42 7.66 -2.66
CA SER A 136 10.94 6.55 -1.85
C SER A 136 11.66 5.26 -2.22
N PHE A 137 11.85 4.39 -1.21
CA PHE A 137 12.36 3.03 -1.39
C PHE A 137 11.43 2.03 -0.70
N ARG A 138 11.16 0.93 -1.34
CA ARG A 138 10.44 -0.20 -0.71
C ARG A 138 11.34 -0.87 0.31
N VAL A 139 10.86 -1.02 1.53
CA VAL A 139 11.66 -1.56 2.64
C VAL A 139 11.99 -3.04 2.43
N ASP A 140 11.09 -3.82 1.84
CA ASP A 140 11.30 -5.24 1.53
C ASP A 140 12.41 -5.51 0.51
N ARG A 141 12.85 -4.46 -0.22
CA ARG A 141 13.97 -4.50 -1.19
C ARG A 141 15.27 -3.92 -0.64
N MET A 142 15.31 -3.61 0.65
CA MET A 142 16.50 -3.10 1.33
C MET A 142 17.19 -4.24 2.07
N LYS A 143 18.51 -4.17 2.12
CA LYS A 143 19.36 -5.09 2.89
C LYS A 143 20.47 -4.33 3.60
N GLU A 144 21.00 -4.94 4.65
CA GLU A 144 22.15 -4.41 5.39
C GLU A 144 21.94 -2.94 5.78
N ILE A 145 20.84 -2.65 6.48
CA ILE A 145 20.57 -1.29 6.98
C ILE A 145 21.40 -1.03 8.21
N ASP A 146 22.22 0.05 8.16
CA ASP A 146 22.93 0.59 9.31
C ASP A 146 22.55 2.04 9.53
N ILE A 147 22.41 2.43 10.81
CA ILE A 147 22.19 3.81 11.22
C ILE A 147 23.56 4.48 11.35
N LEU A 148 23.76 5.58 10.64
CA LEU A 148 25.01 6.33 10.69
C LEU A 148 25.03 7.29 11.88
N SER A 149 26.23 7.73 12.26
CA SER A 149 26.41 8.82 13.24
C SER A 149 25.98 10.19 12.71
N ASP A 150 26.01 10.35 11.38
CA ASP A 150 25.71 11.59 10.68
C ASP A 150 24.24 11.97 10.85
N ASP A 151 23.99 13.26 11.05
CA ASP A 151 22.64 13.79 11.09
C ASP A 151 21.97 13.72 9.70
N ALA A 152 20.68 13.40 9.70
CA ALA A 152 19.86 13.44 8.50
C ALA A 152 19.81 14.88 7.95
N VAL A 153 19.74 14.99 6.62
CA VAL A 153 19.44 16.28 5.98
C VAL A 153 18.06 16.74 6.45
N GLU A 154 17.97 17.99 6.85
CA GLU A 154 16.71 18.57 7.33
C GLU A 154 15.63 18.47 6.23
N ARG A 155 14.43 18.07 6.64
CA ARG A 155 13.30 18.01 5.73
C ARG A 155 12.86 19.42 5.33
N PRO A 156 12.63 19.71 4.04
CA PRO A 156 12.09 20.98 3.60
C PRO A 156 10.78 21.33 4.30
N ARG A 157 10.62 22.59 4.74
CA ARG A 157 9.41 23.03 5.50
C ARG A 157 8.12 22.96 4.69
N ASP A 158 8.24 23.12 3.39
CA ASP A 158 7.16 23.07 2.40
C ASP A 158 6.87 21.63 1.89
N PHE A 159 7.62 20.62 2.36
CA PHE A 159 7.40 19.24 1.95
C PHE A 159 6.08 18.70 2.51
N ASN A 160 5.15 18.40 1.61
CA ASN A 160 3.87 17.76 1.93
C ASN A 160 3.94 16.25 1.59
N LEU A 161 3.85 15.41 2.62
CA LEU A 161 3.89 13.96 2.45
C LEU A 161 2.69 13.45 1.64
N ALA A 162 1.49 14.00 1.85
CA ALA A 162 0.29 13.55 1.15
C ALA A 162 0.37 13.85 -0.36
N ASP A 163 0.94 14.99 -0.75
CA ASP A 163 1.15 15.31 -2.16
C ASP A 163 2.23 14.42 -2.78
N PHE A 164 3.34 14.20 -2.05
CA PHE A 164 4.41 13.31 -2.48
C PHE A 164 3.92 11.86 -2.64
N THR A 165 3.14 11.33 -1.68
CA THR A 165 2.62 9.96 -1.76
C THR A 165 1.65 9.79 -2.91
N ARG A 166 0.79 10.78 -3.18
CA ARG A 166 -0.07 10.77 -4.37
C ARG A 166 0.75 10.69 -5.67
N GLN A 167 1.80 11.51 -5.80
CA GLN A 167 2.66 11.50 -7.00
C GLN A 167 3.44 10.19 -7.18
N VAL A 168 3.91 9.59 -6.07
CA VAL A 168 4.83 8.45 -6.13
C VAL A 168 4.11 7.10 -6.08
N PHE A 169 3.03 6.97 -5.29
CA PHE A 169 2.35 5.70 -5.07
C PHE A 169 1.15 5.50 -5.98
N ASP A 170 0.46 6.55 -6.37
CA ASP A 170 -0.51 6.46 -7.46
C ASP A 170 0.18 6.23 -8.81
N MET A 171 1.53 6.17 -8.80
CA MET A 171 2.50 5.84 -9.87
C MET A 171 2.28 6.59 -11.19
N TYR A 172 1.40 7.56 -11.25
CA TYR A 172 1.16 8.36 -12.43
C TYR A 172 0.83 9.79 -12.01
N ASP A 173 1.49 10.72 -12.68
CA ASP A 173 1.29 12.16 -12.67
C ASP A 173 -0.09 12.49 -13.26
N GLY A 174 -1.14 11.99 -12.62
CA GLY A 174 -2.52 12.20 -13.00
C GLY A 174 -2.96 13.57 -12.47
N GLN A 175 -3.27 14.50 -13.37
CA GLN A 175 -4.01 15.69 -12.98
C GLN A 175 -5.26 15.27 -12.22
N LYS A 176 -5.53 15.95 -11.11
CA LYS A 176 -6.81 15.80 -10.41
C LYS A 176 -7.91 16.34 -11.32
N GLU A 177 -8.86 15.51 -11.60
CA GLU A 177 -10.03 15.85 -12.41
C GLU A 177 -11.30 15.40 -11.70
N THR A 178 -12.34 16.18 -11.84
CA THR A 178 -13.68 15.75 -11.48
C THR A 178 -14.24 14.97 -12.65
N VAL A 179 -14.54 13.70 -12.43
CA VAL A 179 -15.11 12.81 -13.44
C VAL A 179 -16.56 12.49 -13.14
N THR A 180 -17.35 12.33 -14.19
CA THR A 180 -18.68 11.78 -14.11
C THR A 180 -18.65 10.33 -14.66
N LEU A 181 -19.09 9.42 -13.81
CA LEU A 181 -19.21 8.00 -14.13
C LEU A 181 -20.68 7.67 -14.35
N PHE A 182 -20.98 6.97 -15.44
CA PHE A 182 -22.28 6.36 -15.69
C PHE A 182 -22.21 4.89 -15.29
N CYS A 183 -23.09 4.45 -14.40
CA CYS A 183 -22.99 3.17 -13.71
C CYS A 183 -24.31 2.42 -13.74
N ASN A 184 -24.26 1.09 -13.90
CA ASN A 184 -25.39 0.23 -13.59
C ASN A 184 -25.67 0.24 -12.08
N ASN A 185 -26.92 0.07 -11.66
CA ASN A 185 -27.31 0.15 -10.23
C ASN A 185 -26.54 -0.83 -9.33
N ASP A 186 -26.20 -2.02 -9.84
CA ASP A 186 -25.43 -3.03 -9.10
C ASP A 186 -24.00 -2.58 -8.77
N MET A 187 -23.53 -1.50 -9.39
CA MET A 187 -22.19 -0.96 -9.18
C MET A 187 -22.11 0.00 -7.99
N MET A 188 -23.23 0.33 -7.33
CA MET A 188 -23.26 1.31 -6.25
C MET A 188 -22.28 0.99 -5.11
N ASN A 189 -22.23 -0.27 -4.67
CA ASN A 189 -21.30 -0.67 -3.60
C ASN A 189 -19.84 -0.44 -4.00
N TYR A 190 -19.46 -0.76 -5.24
CA TYR A 190 -18.09 -0.55 -5.74
C TYR A 190 -17.72 0.93 -5.85
N VAL A 191 -18.71 1.78 -6.15
CA VAL A 191 -18.52 3.24 -6.19
C VAL A 191 -18.32 3.78 -4.78
N ILE A 192 -19.15 3.35 -3.81
CA ILE A 192 -19.01 3.72 -2.39
C ILE A 192 -17.67 3.23 -1.81
N ASP A 193 -17.31 1.97 -2.04
CA ASP A 193 -16.05 1.38 -1.57
C ASP A 193 -14.82 2.14 -2.10
N ARG A 194 -14.94 2.71 -3.31
CA ARG A 194 -13.82 3.43 -3.96
C ARG A 194 -13.73 4.89 -3.56
N PHE A 195 -14.87 5.58 -3.46
CA PHE A 195 -14.93 7.04 -3.33
C PHE A 195 -15.49 7.51 -1.98
N GLY A 196 -15.98 6.58 -1.14
CA GLY A 196 -16.58 6.86 0.15
C GLY A 196 -18.10 7.14 0.07
N ASP A 197 -18.74 7.15 1.23
CA ASP A 197 -20.20 7.34 1.39
C ASP A 197 -20.68 8.73 0.95
N GLU A 198 -19.78 9.70 0.93
CA GLU A 198 -20.07 11.10 0.57
C GLU A 198 -20.02 11.36 -0.97
N VAL A 199 -19.79 10.33 -1.78
CA VAL A 199 -19.76 10.46 -3.25
C VAL A 199 -21.11 10.95 -3.76
N LYS A 200 -21.08 11.98 -4.60
CA LYS A 200 -22.33 12.54 -5.17
C LYS A 200 -22.86 11.58 -6.24
N THR A 201 -24.10 11.12 -6.04
CA THR A 201 -24.78 10.25 -7.00
C THR A 201 -26.15 10.82 -7.38
N SER A 202 -26.59 10.56 -8.61
CA SER A 202 -27.90 10.93 -9.12
C SER A 202 -28.48 9.82 -10.01
N PRO A 203 -29.74 9.37 -9.78
CA PRO A 203 -30.40 8.42 -10.64
C PRO A 203 -30.58 9.00 -12.05
N VAL A 204 -30.32 8.19 -13.08
CA VAL A 204 -30.56 8.54 -14.48
C VAL A 204 -31.87 7.90 -14.96
N ASP A 205 -32.05 6.62 -14.69
CA ASP A 205 -33.25 5.83 -14.99
C ASP A 205 -33.42 4.70 -13.97
N CYS A 206 -34.28 3.70 -14.25
CA CYS A 206 -34.55 2.58 -13.35
C CYS A 206 -33.38 1.59 -13.20
N GLU A 207 -32.38 1.64 -14.09
CA GLU A 207 -31.27 0.67 -14.13
C GLU A 207 -29.90 1.35 -13.94
N HIS A 208 -29.84 2.69 -14.02
CA HIS A 208 -28.58 3.42 -14.05
C HIS A 208 -28.57 4.65 -13.12
N PHE A 209 -27.37 4.99 -12.67
CA PHE A 209 -27.07 6.22 -11.95
C PHE A 209 -25.75 6.86 -12.46
N GLU A 210 -25.61 8.15 -12.21
CA GLU A 210 -24.36 8.86 -12.35
C GLU A 210 -23.69 9.07 -11.00
N ALA A 211 -22.34 9.00 -10.99
CA ALA A 211 -21.53 9.33 -9.84
C ALA A 211 -20.48 10.38 -10.23
N VAL A 212 -20.35 11.44 -9.39
CA VAL A 212 -19.36 12.50 -9.59
C VAL A 212 -18.28 12.38 -8.53
N ALA A 213 -17.05 12.15 -8.96
CA ALA A 213 -15.91 11.93 -8.06
C ALA A 213 -14.66 12.71 -8.50
N GLU A 214 -13.90 13.23 -7.53
CA GLU A 214 -12.55 13.76 -7.78
C GLU A 214 -11.56 12.59 -7.85
N VAL A 215 -10.85 12.44 -8.95
CA VAL A 215 -9.91 11.35 -9.18
C VAL A 215 -8.56 11.87 -9.68
N SER A 216 -7.48 11.15 -9.37
CA SER A 216 -6.24 11.27 -10.11
C SER A 216 -6.36 10.45 -11.39
N VAL A 217 -6.34 11.09 -12.55
CA VAL A 217 -6.48 10.43 -13.86
C VAL A 217 -5.23 9.63 -14.14
N SER A 218 -5.26 8.35 -13.79
CA SER A 218 -4.12 7.44 -13.80
C SER A 218 -4.46 6.11 -14.48
N GLN A 219 -3.43 5.33 -14.82
CA GLN A 219 -3.64 3.96 -15.33
C GLN A 219 -4.37 3.08 -14.29
N THR A 220 -4.11 3.30 -13.00
CA THR A 220 -4.79 2.57 -11.92
C THR A 220 -6.28 2.91 -11.89
N PHE A 221 -6.65 4.18 -12.07
CA PHE A 221 -8.05 4.59 -12.19
C PHE A 221 -8.71 3.96 -13.43
N PHE A 222 -8.04 4.01 -14.58
CA PHE A 222 -8.54 3.41 -15.80
C PHE A 222 -8.68 1.88 -15.70
N ALA A 223 -7.72 1.21 -15.06
CA ALA A 223 -7.80 -0.24 -14.81
C ALA A 223 -8.98 -0.57 -13.88
N TRP A 224 -9.23 0.27 -12.87
CA TRP A 224 -10.39 0.12 -11.99
C TRP A 224 -11.70 0.25 -12.77
N VAL A 225 -11.83 1.22 -13.68
CA VAL A 225 -13.02 1.31 -14.54
C VAL A 225 -13.14 0.10 -15.46
N PHE A 226 -12.03 -0.32 -16.06
CA PHE A 226 -12.00 -1.42 -17.03
C PHE A 226 -12.45 -2.77 -16.44
N GLN A 227 -12.16 -3.07 -15.17
CA GLN A 227 -12.51 -4.34 -14.54
C GLN A 227 -14.04 -4.63 -14.55
N PHE A 228 -14.87 -3.59 -14.64
CA PHE A 228 -16.33 -3.71 -14.65
C PHE A 228 -16.91 -3.93 -16.05
N ASN A 229 -16.06 -4.13 -17.06
CA ASN A 229 -16.47 -4.55 -18.41
C ASN A 229 -17.59 -3.68 -19.05
N GLY A 230 -17.63 -2.39 -18.70
CA GLY A 230 -18.61 -1.43 -19.25
C GLY A 230 -19.83 -1.16 -18.37
N ASP A 231 -19.96 -1.81 -17.20
CA ASP A 231 -21.00 -1.48 -16.22
C ASP A 231 -20.71 -0.16 -15.49
N ILE A 232 -19.45 0.29 -15.53
CA ILE A 232 -19.00 1.63 -15.16
C ILE A 232 -18.32 2.26 -16.38
N LYS A 233 -18.76 3.46 -16.78
CA LYS A 233 -18.21 4.20 -17.91
C LYS A 233 -17.84 5.62 -17.48
N ILE A 234 -16.71 6.12 -17.94
CA ILE A 234 -16.36 7.54 -17.80
C ILE A 234 -17.10 8.29 -18.90
N ILE A 235 -17.96 9.24 -18.55
CA ILE A 235 -18.71 10.05 -19.52
C ILE A 235 -18.21 11.51 -19.59
N GLU A 236 -17.60 12.00 -18.51
CA GLU A 236 -17.02 13.34 -18.43
C GLU A 236 -15.75 13.35 -17.56
N PRO A 237 -14.81 14.30 -17.80
CA PRO A 237 -14.75 15.24 -18.93
C PRO A 237 -14.18 14.56 -20.20
N GLU A 238 -14.50 15.08 -21.37
CA GLU A 238 -14.09 14.50 -22.66
C GLU A 238 -12.59 14.20 -22.78
N PRO A 239 -11.65 15.04 -22.28
CA PRO A 239 -10.22 14.72 -22.31
C PRO A 239 -9.87 13.42 -21.57
N VAL A 240 -10.56 13.08 -20.47
CA VAL A 240 -10.35 11.84 -19.70
C VAL A 240 -10.93 10.65 -20.47
N VAL A 241 -12.11 10.82 -21.07
CA VAL A 241 -12.75 9.79 -21.92
C VAL A 241 -11.84 9.43 -23.10
N VAL A 242 -11.25 10.43 -23.77
CA VAL A 242 -10.32 10.23 -24.90
C VAL A 242 -9.08 9.47 -24.44
N LYS A 243 -8.44 9.88 -23.32
CA LYS A 243 -7.27 9.17 -22.77
C LYS A 243 -7.57 7.71 -22.44
N TYR A 244 -8.74 7.45 -21.86
CA TYR A 244 -9.17 6.08 -21.56
C TYR A 244 -9.34 5.24 -22.82
N ARG A 245 -10.03 5.78 -23.83
CA ARG A 245 -10.22 5.09 -25.13
C ARG A 245 -8.90 4.83 -25.85
N GLU A 246 -7.94 5.76 -25.78
CA GLU A 246 -6.60 5.57 -26.36
C GLU A 246 -5.85 4.46 -25.64
N MET A 247 -5.91 4.39 -24.30
CA MET A 247 -5.30 3.33 -23.53
C MET A 247 -5.86 1.95 -23.95
N LEU A 248 -7.18 1.83 -24.09
CA LEU A 248 -7.83 0.59 -24.51
C LEU A 248 -7.42 0.19 -25.94
N ARG A 249 -7.37 1.15 -26.86
CA ARG A 249 -6.93 0.90 -28.25
C ARG A 249 -5.47 0.43 -28.28
N ASN A 250 -4.58 1.09 -27.55
CA ASN A 250 -3.18 0.70 -27.49
C ASN A 250 -3.00 -0.71 -26.92
N ALA A 251 -3.78 -1.07 -25.91
CA ALA A 251 -3.77 -2.43 -25.34
C ALA A 251 -4.23 -3.48 -26.37
N LEU A 252 -5.28 -3.20 -27.14
CA LEU A 252 -5.76 -4.09 -28.19
C LEU A 252 -4.75 -4.27 -29.34
N GLU A 253 -4.04 -3.21 -29.69
CA GLU A 253 -3.05 -3.21 -30.79
C GLU A 253 -1.66 -3.73 -30.33
N GLY A 254 -1.51 -4.13 -29.06
CA GLY A 254 -0.22 -4.56 -28.50
C GLY A 254 0.84 -3.46 -28.45
N ARG A 255 0.43 -2.18 -28.55
CA ARG A 255 1.34 -1.04 -28.47
C ARG A 255 1.61 -0.71 -27.01
N ALA A 256 2.87 -0.84 -26.58
CA ALA A 256 3.27 -0.34 -25.26
C ALA A 256 3.09 1.19 -25.19
N VAL A 257 2.33 1.68 -24.24
CA VAL A 257 2.29 3.11 -23.91
C VAL A 257 3.67 3.47 -23.36
N THR A 258 4.47 4.19 -24.13
CA THR A 258 5.76 4.72 -23.66
C THR A 258 5.44 5.85 -22.66
N VAL A 259 5.32 5.47 -21.38
CA VAL A 259 5.27 6.46 -20.30
C VAL A 259 6.68 7.03 -20.19
N GLY A 260 6.84 8.31 -20.45
CA GLY A 260 8.11 9.01 -20.30
C GLY A 260 8.71 8.72 -18.93
N ARG A 261 9.93 8.17 -18.92
CA ARG A 261 10.74 7.89 -17.74
C ARG A 261 11.33 9.16 -17.16
#